data_99a6e5d4196bc3d5d874d109d09a682d
#
_entry.id   99a6e5d4196bc3d5d874d109d09a682d
#
_cell.length_a   1.000
_cell.length_b   1.000
_cell.length_c   1.000
_cell.angle_alpha   90.00
_cell.angle_beta   90.00
_cell.angle_gamma   90.00
#
_symmetry.space_group_name_H-M   'P 1'
#
loop_
_entity.id
_entity.type
_entity.pdbx_description
1 polymer ?
#
loop_
_entity_poly.entity_id
_entity_poly.type
_entity_poly.pdbx_seq_one_letter_code
_entity_poly.pdbx_strand_id
1 'polypeptide(L)'
;MSRFCHIICIFADTRLNVFLNLFIVDFINELNENQREAVVNTDGPTLVIAGAGSGKTRVLTYRIANLLSKGVPAYRILALTFTNKAAREMQKRIATLVGQGNAANLWMGTFHSIFSKILRVEAEHLGYTSNFTIYDSQ
;
A
#
# COMPACT_ATOMS: atom_id res chain seq x y z
N MET A 1 18.27 -7.65 -19.29
CA MET A 1 17.92 -7.88 -17.88
C MET A 1 17.13 -6.66 -17.39
N SER A 2 15.82 -6.76 -17.39
CA SER A 2 14.91 -5.66 -17.07
C SER A 2 14.85 -5.47 -15.55
N ARG A 3 15.35 -4.34 -15.06
CA ARG A 3 15.22 -3.92 -13.66
C ARG A 3 13.80 -3.35 -13.49
N PHE A 4 12.83 -4.15 -13.06
CA PHE A 4 11.53 -3.65 -12.66
C PHE A 4 11.68 -2.88 -11.33
N CYS A 5 11.68 -1.56 -11.43
CA CYS A 5 11.54 -0.68 -10.28
C CYS A 5 10.05 -0.63 -9.90
N HIS A 6 9.67 -1.22 -8.76
CA HIS A 6 8.31 -1.09 -8.24
C HIS A 6 8.23 0.24 -7.49
N ILE A 7 7.70 1.26 -8.17
CA ILE A 7 7.36 2.52 -7.51
C ILE A 7 6.04 2.30 -6.79
N ILE A 8 6.05 2.43 -5.48
CA ILE A 8 4.84 2.37 -4.66
C ILE A 8 4.74 3.67 -3.89
N CYS A 9 3.70 4.46 -4.21
CA CYS A 9 3.37 5.66 -3.47
C CYS A 9 2.38 5.30 -2.36
N ILE A 10 2.72 5.62 -1.11
CA ILE A 10 1.81 5.54 0.02
C ILE A 10 1.58 6.96 0.51
N PHE A 11 0.33 7.42 0.43
CA PHE A 11 -0.10 8.67 1.03
C PHE A 11 -0.85 8.35 2.32
N ALA A 12 -0.39 8.88 3.44
CA ALA A 12 -1.07 8.75 4.72
C ALA A 12 -1.02 10.09 5.48
N ASP A 13 -2.16 10.51 6.01
CA ASP A 13 -2.27 11.67 6.89
C ASP A 13 -2.27 11.20 8.35
N THR A 14 -1.26 11.65 9.11
CA THR A 14 -0.92 11.16 10.45
C THR A 14 -1.46 12.04 11.56
N ARG A 15 -2.77 12.17 11.74
CA ARG A 15 -3.32 12.78 12.97
C ARG A 15 -4.30 11.86 13.67
N LEU A 16 -3.93 11.43 14.88
CA LEU A 16 -4.64 10.68 15.95
C LEU A 16 -4.45 9.15 16.00
N ASN A 17 -3.74 8.61 17.02
CA ASN A 17 -4.25 7.99 18.24
C ASN A 17 -3.24 7.13 19.02
N VAL A 18 -3.25 7.26 20.33
CA VAL A 18 -2.25 6.79 21.32
C VAL A 18 -2.49 5.36 21.86
N PHE A 19 -3.53 4.64 21.49
CA PHE A 19 -3.98 3.43 22.22
C PHE A 19 -3.62 2.06 21.64
N LEU A 20 -2.89 1.94 20.53
CA LEU A 20 -2.58 0.63 19.91
C LEU A 20 -1.11 0.19 19.99
N ASN A 21 -0.32 0.75 20.90
CA ASN A 21 1.13 0.55 20.95
C ASN A 21 1.61 -0.84 21.41
N LEU A 22 0.75 -1.74 21.90
CA LEU A 22 1.20 -3.03 22.45
C LEU A 22 1.35 -4.16 21.41
N PHE A 23 0.65 -4.09 20.26
CA PHE A 23 0.73 -5.12 19.22
C PHE A 23 1.78 -4.85 18.13
N ILE A 24 2.36 -3.64 18.10
CA ILE A 24 3.27 -3.20 17.03
C ILE A 24 4.69 -3.77 17.22
N VAL A 25 5.07 -4.11 18.44
CA VAL A 25 6.47 -4.40 18.77
C VAL A 25 6.96 -5.71 18.14
N ASP A 26 6.08 -6.70 17.93
CA ASP A 26 6.53 -8.03 17.50
C ASP A 26 6.96 -8.08 16.02
N PHE A 27 6.18 -7.54 15.09
CA PHE A 27 6.52 -7.70 13.69
C PHE A 27 7.66 -6.79 13.21
N ILE A 28 7.87 -5.63 13.86
CA ILE A 28 9.00 -4.74 13.55
C ILE A 28 10.34 -5.38 13.97
N ASN A 29 10.33 -6.20 15.00
CA ASN A 29 11.53 -6.89 15.49
C ASN A 29 12.03 -7.99 14.55
N GLU A 30 11.17 -8.49 13.64
CA GLU A 30 11.56 -9.45 12.61
C GLU A 30 12.33 -8.83 11.44
N LEU A 31 12.43 -7.51 11.38
CA LEU A 31 13.06 -6.77 10.30
C LEU A 31 14.52 -6.49 10.61
N ASN A 32 15.38 -6.55 9.61
CA ASN A 32 16.73 -6.02 9.74
C ASN A 32 16.70 -4.49 9.84
N GLU A 33 17.81 -3.88 10.23
CA GLU A 33 17.91 -2.45 10.51
C GLU A 33 17.43 -1.57 9.35
N ASN A 34 17.90 -1.80 8.13
CA ASN A 34 17.50 -1.04 6.95
C ASN A 34 16.01 -1.22 6.60
N GLN A 35 15.48 -2.42 6.77
CA GLN A 35 14.06 -2.70 6.57
C GLN A 35 13.22 -2.00 7.62
N ARG A 36 13.67 -2.01 8.88
CA ARG A 36 13.01 -1.35 10.01
C ARG A 36 12.95 0.16 9.79
N GLU A 37 14.05 0.78 9.40
CA GLU A 37 14.11 2.20 9.07
C GLU A 37 13.07 2.55 7.98
N ALA A 38 13.03 1.79 6.89
CA ALA A 38 12.07 2.00 5.81
C ALA A 38 10.61 1.80 6.24
N VAL A 39 10.33 0.98 7.25
CA VAL A 39 8.97 0.74 7.79
C VAL A 39 8.54 1.83 8.75
N VAL A 40 9.45 2.28 9.63
CA VAL A 40 9.13 3.21 10.71
C VAL A 40 9.08 4.65 10.23
N ASN A 41 9.95 5.03 9.29
CA ASN A 41 10.01 6.38 8.72
C ASN A 41 8.84 6.60 7.76
N THR A 42 7.71 7.10 8.29
CA THR A 42 6.45 7.27 7.57
C THR A 42 6.24 8.70 7.06
N ASP A 43 7.08 9.64 7.45
CA ASP A 43 6.95 11.05 7.11
C ASP A 43 7.65 11.37 5.79
N GLY A 44 6.93 12.06 4.90
CA GLY A 44 7.44 12.49 3.61
C GLY A 44 7.64 11.37 2.58
N PRO A 45 8.10 11.73 1.38
CA PRO A 45 8.37 10.78 0.31
C PRO A 45 9.60 9.93 0.63
N THR A 46 9.45 8.61 0.50
CA THR A 46 10.52 7.64 0.77
C THR A 46 10.75 6.76 -0.45
N LEU A 47 11.98 6.68 -0.94
CA LEU A 47 12.42 5.78 -2.00
C LEU A 47 13.23 4.63 -1.40
N VAL A 48 12.76 3.39 -1.60
CA VAL A 48 13.49 2.18 -1.19
C VAL A 48 14.08 1.50 -2.40
N ILE A 49 15.42 1.49 -2.49
CA ILE A 49 16.17 0.80 -3.55
C ILE A 49 16.67 -0.52 -2.98
N ALA A 50 16.26 -1.63 -3.61
CA ALA A 50 16.59 -2.95 -3.09
C ALA A 50 16.68 -3.99 -4.21
N GLY A 51 17.63 -4.90 -4.11
CA GLY A 51 17.85 -5.99 -5.08
C GLY A 51 16.72 -7.05 -5.07
N ALA A 52 16.76 -7.99 -6.00
CA ALA A 52 15.88 -9.16 -5.98
C ALA A 52 16.13 -9.98 -4.71
N GLY A 53 15.06 -10.46 -4.06
CA GLY A 53 15.18 -11.25 -2.83
C GLY A 53 15.43 -10.47 -1.54
N SER A 54 15.65 -9.16 -1.60
CA SER A 54 15.95 -8.31 -0.41
C SER A 54 14.76 -8.05 0.52
N GLY A 55 13.59 -8.58 0.21
CA GLY A 55 12.39 -8.39 1.03
C GLY A 55 11.60 -7.11 0.78
N LYS A 56 11.71 -6.47 -0.41
CA LYS A 56 10.94 -5.25 -0.76
C LYS A 56 9.45 -5.36 -0.45
N THR A 57 8.83 -6.47 -0.84
CA THR A 57 7.42 -6.72 -0.57
C THR A 57 7.14 -6.83 0.93
N ARG A 58 8.07 -7.39 1.70
CA ARG A 58 7.97 -7.47 3.16
C ARG A 58 7.98 -6.07 3.77
N VAL A 59 8.96 -5.24 3.41
CA VAL A 59 9.04 -3.84 3.87
C VAL A 59 7.74 -3.09 3.61
N LEU A 60 7.19 -3.21 2.39
CA LEU A 60 5.95 -2.55 2.05
C LEU A 60 4.75 -3.05 2.87
N THR A 61 4.62 -4.37 3.01
CA THR A 61 3.55 -4.98 3.80
C THR A 61 3.61 -4.53 5.26
N TYR A 62 4.81 -4.52 5.82
CA TYR A 62 5.04 -4.09 7.20
C TYR A 62 4.87 -2.58 7.40
N ARG A 63 5.22 -1.76 6.39
CA ARG A 63 4.96 -0.31 6.41
C ARG A 63 3.47 -0.02 6.46
N ILE A 64 2.66 -0.71 5.63
CA ILE A 64 1.20 -0.57 5.66
C ILE A 64 0.64 -1.03 7.02
N ALA A 65 1.09 -2.17 7.53
CA ALA A 65 0.70 -2.66 8.84
C ALA A 65 1.05 -1.66 9.96
N ASN A 66 2.23 -1.05 9.90
CA ASN A 66 2.65 -0.01 10.83
C ASN A 66 1.78 1.25 10.75
N LEU A 67 1.37 1.69 9.56
CA LEU A 67 0.45 2.82 9.38
C LEU A 67 -0.92 2.52 9.97
N LEU A 68 -1.47 1.35 9.69
CA LEU A 68 -2.76 0.91 10.26
C LEU A 68 -2.72 0.82 11.78
N SER A 69 -1.63 0.30 12.34
CA SER A 69 -1.45 0.20 13.79
C SER A 69 -1.26 1.55 14.48
N LYS A 70 -0.70 2.54 13.76
CA LYS A 70 -0.65 3.94 14.19
C LYS A 70 -2.01 4.66 14.10
N GLY A 71 -3.08 3.95 13.72
CA GLY A 71 -4.43 4.49 13.64
C GLY A 71 -4.72 5.23 12.33
N VAL A 72 -3.87 5.10 11.30
CA VAL A 72 -4.18 5.64 9.97
C VAL A 72 -5.33 4.84 9.38
N PRO A 73 -6.47 5.47 9.04
CA PRO A 73 -7.61 4.76 8.48
C PRO A 73 -7.25 4.05 7.17
N ALA A 74 -7.71 2.82 7.00
CA ALA A 74 -7.40 2.00 5.82
C ALA A 74 -7.78 2.68 4.49
N TYR A 75 -8.90 3.41 4.45
CA TYR A 75 -9.34 4.15 3.25
C TYR A 75 -8.44 5.33 2.87
N ARG A 76 -7.52 5.76 3.74
CA ARG A 76 -6.50 6.78 3.45
C ARG A 76 -5.17 6.18 2.95
N ILE A 77 -5.08 4.85 2.87
CA ILE A 77 -3.88 4.17 2.40
C ILE A 77 -4.13 3.63 1.00
N LEU A 78 -3.34 4.10 0.05
CA LEU A 78 -3.32 3.63 -1.32
C LEU A 78 -2.06 2.81 -1.58
N ALA A 79 -2.21 1.53 -1.90
CA ALA A 79 -1.12 0.63 -2.23
C ALA A 79 -1.25 0.09 -3.65
N LEU A 80 -0.32 0.43 -4.51
CA LEU A 80 -0.34 0.07 -5.92
C LEU A 80 0.73 -0.96 -6.24
N THR A 81 0.36 -1.95 -7.04
CA THR A 81 1.25 -2.99 -7.54
C THR A 81 1.15 -3.09 -9.06
N PHE A 82 2.09 -3.78 -9.67
CA PHE A 82 2.06 -3.99 -11.12
C PHE A 82 1.11 -5.12 -11.52
N THR A 83 0.94 -6.15 -10.70
CA THR A 83 0.11 -7.32 -11.03
C THR A 83 -0.99 -7.57 -10.01
N ASN A 84 -2.14 -8.08 -10.47
CA ASN A 84 -3.25 -8.48 -9.60
C ASN A 84 -2.85 -9.62 -8.63
N LYS A 85 -1.93 -10.50 -9.04
CA LYS A 85 -1.41 -11.55 -8.16
C LYS A 85 -0.65 -10.96 -6.98
N ALA A 86 0.25 -10.00 -7.25
CA ALA A 86 1.01 -9.32 -6.20
C ALA A 86 0.09 -8.54 -5.25
N ALA A 87 -0.94 -7.85 -5.77
CA ALA A 87 -1.92 -7.15 -4.95
C ALA A 87 -2.64 -8.10 -3.98
N ARG A 88 -3.15 -9.22 -4.47
CA ARG A 88 -3.84 -10.24 -3.64
C ARG A 88 -2.93 -10.86 -2.59
N GLU A 89 -1.69 -11.17 -2.95
CA GLU A 89 -0.71 -11.74 -2.02
C GLU A 89 -0.37 -10.75 -0.90
N MET A 90 -0.16 -9.48 -1.26
CA MET A 90 0.11 -8.41 -0.30
C MET A 90 -1.07 -8.20 0.65
N GLN A 91 -2.30 -8.16 0.13
CA GLN A 91 -3.51 -8.02 0.93
C GLN A 91 -3.65 -9.15 1.95
N LYS A 92 -3.39 -10.39 1.55
CA LYS A 92 -3.40 -11.55 2.46
C LYS A 92 -2.37 -11.38 3.58
N ARG A 93 -1.14 -10.96 3.25
CA ARG A 93 -0.08 -10.76 4.24
C ARG A 93 -0.41 -9.65 5.23
N ILE A 94 -0.98 -8.53 4.75
CA ILE A 94 -1.43 -7.45 5.62
C ILE A 94 -2.54 -7.94 6.55
N ALA A 95 -3.54 -8.66 6.02
CA ALA A 95 -4.63 -9.21 6.81
C ALA A 95 -4.15 -10.18 7.90
N THR A 96 -3.07 -10.93 7.65
CA THR A 96 -2.43 -11.77 8.67
C THR A 96 -1.79 -10.96 9.80
N LEU A 97 -1.22 -9.78 9.49
CA LEU A 97 -0.54 -8.95 10.48
C LEU A 97 -1.49 -8.10 11.33
N VAL A 98 -2.53 -7.52 10.71
CA VAL A 98 -3.41 -6.53 11.38
C VAL A 98 -4.86 -6.98 11.52
N GLY A 99 -5.18 -8.18 11.09
CA GLY A 99 -6.54 -8.72 11.06
C GLY A 99 -7.32 -8.32 9.80
N GLN A 100 -8.27 -9.19 9.43
CA GLN A 100 -9.07 -9.04 8.20
C GLN A 100 -9.89 -7.75 8.17
N GLY A 101 -10.49 -7.37 9.28
CA GLY A 101 -11.32 -6.16 9.38
C GLY A 101 -10.54 -4.87 9.09
N ASN A 102 -9.31 -4.79 9.60
CA ASN A 102 -8.45 -3.61 9.39
C ASN A 102 -7.91 -3.52 7.96
N ALA A 103 -7.75 -4.65 7.27
CA ALA A 103 -7.25 -4.70 5.91
C ALA A 103 -8.34 -4.56 4.83
N ALA A 104 -9.62 -4.69 5.18
CA ALA A 104 -10.71 -4.78 4.21
C ALA A 104 -10.92 -3.52 3.38
N ASN A 105 -10.70 -2.34 3.96
CA ASN A 105 -10.96 -1.03 3.34
C ASN A 105 -9.70 -0.38 2.74
N LEU A 106 -8.60 -1.13 2.59
CA LEU A 106 -7.41 -0.65 1.91
C LEU A 106 -7.66 -0.45 0.42
N TRP A 107 -7.25 0.70 -0.10
CA TRP A 107 -7.20 0.91 -1.54
C TRP A 107 -5.98 0.19 -2.11
N MET A 108 -6.19 -1.06 -2.54
CA MET A 108 -5.11 -1.90 -3.02
C MET A 108 -5.46 -2.56 -4.34
N GLY A 109 -4.54 -2.48 -5.29
CA GLY A 109 -4.71 -3.06 -6.62
C GLY A 109 -3.59 -2.72 -7.57
N THR A 110 -3.81 -2.99 -8.85
CA THR A 110 -2.92 -2.50 -9.90
C THR A 110 -3.22 -1.04 -10.21
N PHE A 111 -2.25 -0.32 -10.78
CA PHE A 111 -2.45 1.04 -11.26
C PHE A 111 -3.72 1.14 -12.11
N HIS A 112 -3.86 0.30 -13.13
CA HIS A 112 -5.03 0.31 -14.01
C HIS A 112 -6.34 0.10 -13.25
N SER A 113 -6.40 -0.86 -12.35
CA SER A 113 -7.65 -1.17 -11.63
C SER A 113 -8.09 -0.07 -10.67
N ILE A 114 -7.14 0.55 -9.97
CA ILE A 114 -7.44 1.61 -9.02
C ILE A 114 -7.75 2.92 -9.73
N PHE A 115 -6.91 3.32 -10.70
CA PHE A 115 -7.15 4.56 -11.44
C PHE A 115 -8.43 4.50 -12.28
N SER A 116 -8.79 3.33 -12.83
CA SER A 116 -10.10 3.16 -13.48
C SER A 116 -11.27 3.40 -12.54
N LYS A 117 -11.16 2.98 -11.28
CA LYS A 117 -12.20 3.26 -10.26
C LYS A 117 -12.27 4.75 -9.93
N ILE A 118 -11.12 5.40 -9.72
CA ILE A 118 -11.05 6.84 -9.45
C ILE A 118 -11.64 7.62 -10.63
N LEU A 119 -11.21 7.31 -11.85
CA LEU A 119 -11.72 7.96 -13.06
C LEU A 119 -13.24 7.81 -13.25
N ARG A 120 -13.82 6.68 -12.83
CA ARG A 120 -15.28 6.51 -12.90
C ARG A 120 -16.03 7.41 -11.92
N VAL A 121 -15.45 7.65 -10.75
CA VAL A 121 -16.02 8.55 -9.75
C VAL A 121 -15.89 10.00 -10.20
N GLU A 122 -14.76 10.36 -10.79
CA GLU A 122 -14.43 11.74 -11.20
C GLU A 122 -14.76 12.03 -12.67
N ALA A 123 -15.43 11.11 -13.38
CA ALA A 123 -15.67 11.20 -14.82
C ALA A 123 -16.39 12.50 -15.21
N GLU A 124 -17.37 12.93 -14.45
CA GLU A 124 -18.15 14.15 -14.71
C GLU A 124 -17.28 15.40 -14.69
N HIS A 125 -16.31 15.48 -13.80
CA HIS A 125 -15.35 16.59 -13.73
C HIS A 125 -14.46 16.69 -14.97
N LEU A 126 -14.33 15.58 -15.71
CA LEU A 126 -13.57 15.50 -16.97
C LEU A 126 -14.46 15.59 -18.20
N GLY A 127 -15.77 15.81 -18.03
CA GLY A 127 -16.74 15.87 -19.13
C GLY A 127 -17.12 14.51 -19.74
N TYR A 128 -16.88 13.42 -19.01
CA TYR A 128 -17.27 12.07 -19.40
C TYR A 128 -18.41 11.53 -18.53
N THR A 129 -19.14 10.57 -19.06
CA THR A 129 -20.07 9.77 -18.26
C THR A 129 -19.32 8.65 -17.53
N SER A 130 -19.82 8.18 -16.39
CA SER A 130 -19.20 7.07 -15.62
C SER A 130 -19.12 5.73 -16.38
N ASN A 131 -19.85 5.60 -17.49
CA ASN A 131 -19.93 4.39 -18.33
C ASN A 131 -18.88 4.35 -19.47
N PHE A 132 -17.83 5.15 -19.40
CA PHE A 132 -16.79 5.11 -20.42
C PHE A 132 -16.06 3.75 -20.48
N THR A 133 -15.62 3.38 -21.68
CA THR A 133 -14.81 2.18 -21.90
C THR A 133 -13.35 2.57 -21.97
N ILE A 134 -12.49 1.78 -21.29
CA ILE A 134 -11.04 1.93 -21.38
C ILE A 134 -10.56 0.97 -22.46
N TYR A 135 -9.98 1.52 -23.52
CA TYR A 135 -9.33 0.72 -24.55
C TYR A 135 -7.86 0.55 -24.16
N ASP A 136 -7.41 -0.71 -24.17
CA ASP A 136 -5.99 -1.02 -24.05
C ASP A 136 -5.40 -1.11 -25.48
N SER A 137 -4.27 -0.47 -25.72
CA SER A 137 -3.55 -0.63 -26.99
C SER A 137 -2.95 -2.03 -27.03
N GLN A 138 -3.46 -2.87 -27.93
CA GLN A 138 -2.84 -4.16 -28.27
C GLN A 138 -1.51 -3.93 -28.99
#